data_6cf761ee1713d7b6708bd5850a3b77ed
#
_entry.id   6cf761ee1713d7b6708bd5850a3b77ed
#
_cell.length_a   1.000
_cell.length_b   1.000
_cell.length_c   1.000
_cell.angle_alpha   90.00
_cell.angle_beta   90.00
_cell.angle_gamma   90.00
#
_symmetry.space_group_name_H-M   'P 1'
#
loop_
_entity.id
_entity.type
_entity.pdbx_description
1 polymer ?
#
loop_
_entity_poly.entity_id
_entity_poly.type
_entity_poly.pdbx_seq_one_letter_code
_entity_poly.pdbx_strand_id
1 'polypeptide(L)'
;MTETTEAAARQLRETTVLTHLEAENQHDIAATLATFKSGAARTELPGEVADGYEAVADAYRELFIAFPDMRFDVNPGSLCHHDDRVIVETRVLGTHLGPYRGLPSTGRSVELPLVAIFQFDGADLVCERAYFDRIALLIQLGVGRDPNTTAGRIATLLNHPMAVARAALRSRRVPRS
;
A
#
# COMPACT_ATOMS: atom_id res chain seq x y z
N MET A 1 -27.48 19.99 -4.19
CA MET A 1 -26.50 20.38 -3.15
C MET A 1 -25.87 21.69 -3.62
N THR A 2 -25.74 22.68 -2.74
CA THR A 2 -25.14 23.96 -3.11
C THR A 2 -23.63 23.79 -3.14
N GLU A 3 -22.93 24.54 -4.00
CA GLU A 3 -21.48 24.54 -4.19
C GLU A 3 -20.69 24.70 -2.89
N THR A 4 -21.23 25.48 -1.96
CA THR A 4 -20.70 25.69 -0.60
C THR A 4 -20.71 24.39 0.24
N THR A 5 -21.72 23.53 0.09
CA THR A 5 -21.85 22.29 0.84
C THR A 5 -20.82 21.24 0.34
N GLU A 6 -20.56 21.21 -0.96
CA GLU A 6 -19.56 20.34 -1.56
C GLU A 6 -18.12 20.74 -1.16
N ALA A 7 -17.82 22.03 -1.16
CA ALA A 7 -16.53 22.54 -0.73
C ALA A 7 -16.26 22.20 0.75
N ALA A 8 -17.26 22.34 1.63
CA ALA A 8 -17.15 21.97 3.04
C ALA A 8 -16.92 20.45 3.22
N ALA A 9 -17.61 19.61 2.45
CA ALA A 9 -17.41 18.16 2.49
C ALA A 9 -16.01 17.75 2.03
N ARG A 10 -15.48 18.38 0.99
CA ARG A 10 -14.10 18.16 0.54
C ARG A 10 -13.09 18.52 1.61
N GLN A 11 -13.22 19.69 2.22
CA GLN A 11 -12.33 20.12 3.29
C GLN A 11 -12.34 19.16 4.50
N LEU A 12 -13.50 18.65 4.86
CA LEU A 12 -13.64 17.70 5.97
C LEU A 12 -12.93 16.38 5.63
N ARG A 13 -13.14 15.83 4.43
CA ARG A 13 -12.48 14.61 3.96
C ARG A 13 -10.96 14.76 3.91
N GLU A 14 -10.47 15.89 3.42
CA GLU A 14 -9.03 16.21 3.39
C GLU A 14 -8.44 16.23 4.81
N THR A 15 -9.11 16.92 5.73
CA THR A 15 -8.71 16.95 7.15
C THR A 15 -8.65 15.54 7.74
N THR A 16 -9.66 14.71 7.47
CA THR A 16 -9.71 13.31 7.94
C THR A 16 -8.53 12.51 7.41
N VAL A 17 -8.21 12.62 6.10
CA VAL A 17 -7.09 11.90 5.48
C VAL A 17 -5.75 12.34 6.07
N LEU A 18 -5.52 13.65 6.21
CA LEU A 18 -4.28 14.16 6.78
C LEU A 18 -4.12 13.75 8.25
N THR A 19 -5.20 13.76 9.03
CA THR A 19 -5.21 13.27 10.43
C THR A 19 -4.90 11.77 10.50
N HIS A 20 -5.47 10.99 9.58
CA HIS A 20 -5.22 9.55 9.48
C HIS A 20 -3.73 9.26 9.21
N LEU A 21 -3.17 9.85 8.16
CA LEU A 21 -1.77 9.66 7.77
C LEU A 21 -0.79 10.16 8.84
N GLU A 22 -1.15 11.21 9.58
CA GLU A 22 -0.34 11.69 10.71
C GLU A 22 -0.37 10.70 11.88
N ALA A 23 -1.55 10.11 12.20
CA ALA A 23 -1.66 9.08 13.22
C ALA A 23 -0.87 7.82 12.85
N GLU A 24 -0.87 7.42 11.57
CA GLU A 24 -0.02 6.34 11.07
C GLU A 24 1.47 6.67 11.21
N ASN A 25 1.90 7.88 10.87
CA ASN A 25 3.27 8.34 11.04
C ASN A 25 3.73 8.36 12.50
N GLN A 26 2.80 8.54 13.43
CA GLN A 26 3.03 8.45 14.87
C GLN A 26 2.92 7.01 15.40
N HIS A 27 2.56 6.03 14.57
CA HIS A 27 2.25 4.65 14.93
C HIS A 27 1.14 4.54 16.00
N ASP A 28 0.25 5.53 16.06
CA ASP A 28 -0.90 5.54 16.95
C ASP A 28 -2.09 4.82 16.30
N ILE A 29 -2.15 3.51 16.54
CA ILE A 29 -3.23 2.65 16.01
C ILE A 29 -4.61 3.12 16.48
N ALA A 30 -4.72 3.57 17.73
CA ALA A 30 -6.01 4.02 18.27
C ALA A 30 -6.49 5.31 17.59
N ALA A 31 -5.59 6.27 17.37
CA ALA A 31 -5.90 7.49 16.64
C ALA A 31 -6.18 7.20 15.16
N THR A 32 -5.43 6.30 14.51
CA THR A 32 -5.69 5.86 13.13
C THR A 32 -7.08 5.26 13.00
N LEU A 33 -7.44 4.31 13.86
CA LEU A 33 -8.77 3.69 13.86
C LEU A 33 -9.91 4.67 14.16
N ALA A 34 -9.65 5.68 14.98
CA ALA A 34 -10.66 6.71 15.31
C ALA A 34 -11.05 7.60 14.12
N THR A 35 -10.25 7.63 13.05
CA THR A 35 -10.59 8.36 11.82
C THR A 35 -11.62 7.64 10.95
N PHE A 36 -11.78 6.32 11.12
CA PHE A 36 -12.83 5.58 10.43
C PHE A 36 -14.19 5.81 11.04
N LYS A 37 -15.22 5.70 10.21
CA LYS A 37 -16.61 5.65 10.67
C LYS A 37 -16.77 4.56 11.74
N SER A 38 -17.47 4.87 12.82
CA SER A 38 -17.71 3.92 13.90
C SER A 38 -18.28 2.60 13.36
N GLY A 39 -17.55 1.50 13.62
CA GLY A 39 -17.90 0.16 13.19
C GLY A 39 -17.57 -0.20 11.74
N ALA A 40 -16.88 0.66 10.98
CA ALA A 40 -16.63 0.45 9.56
C ALA A 40 -15.15 0.62 9.15
N ALA A 41 -14.20 0.23 10.00
CA ALA A 41 -12.78 0.24 9.62
C ALA A 41 -12.51 -0.89 8.61
N ARG A 42 -11.90 -0.53 7.46
CA ARG A 42 -11.50 -1.47 6.42
C ARG A 42 -10.24 -0.98 5.72
N THR A 43 -9.25 -1.87 5.58
CA THR A 43 -8.06 -1.62 4.79
C THR A 43 -7.87 -2.70 3.73
N GLU A 44 -7.44 -2.30 2.54
CA GLU A 44 -7.21 -3.20 1.40
C GLU A 44 -5.82 -2.96 0.82
N LEU A 45 -5.01 -4.01 0.78
CA LEU A 45 -3.76 -4.07 0.05
C LEU A 45 -3.90 -5.06 -1.12
N PRO A 46 -3.04 -5.03 -2.15
CA PRO A 46 -3.11 -6.00 -3.23
C PRO A 46 -3.13 -7.46 -2.74
N GLY A 47 -4.29 -8.11 -2.88
CA GLY A 47 -4.50 -9.50 -2.46
C GLY A 47 -4.80 -9.70 -0.97
N GLU A 48 -5.03 -8.64 -0.20
CA GLU A 48 -5.28 -8.70 1.24
C GLU A 48 -6.37 -7.72 1.64
N VAL A 49 -7.22 -8.12 2.56
CA VAL A 49 -8.29 -7.30 3.12
C VAL A 49 -8.31 -7.51 4.62
N ALA A 50 -8.26 -6.42 5.38
CA ALA A 50 -8.60 -6.40 6.79
C ALA A 50 -9.94 -5.66 6.95
N ASP A 51 -10.92 -6.30 7.55
CA ASP A 51 -12.29 -5.80 7.69
C ASP A 51 -12.71 -5.85 9.16
N GLY A 52 -13.11 -4.71 9.69
CA GLY A 52 -13.40 -4.50 11.10
C GLY A 52 -12.19 -4.03 11.93
N TYR A 53 -12.47 -3.36 13.04
CA TYR A 53 -11.46 -2.67 13.86
C TYR A 53 -10.32 -3.58 14.33
N GLU A 54 -10.62 -4.79 14.81
CA GLU A 54 -9.58 -5.71 15.28
C GLU A 54 -8.68 -6.17 14.14
N ALA A 55 -9.24 -6.53 12.98
CA ALA A 55 -8.46 -6.98 11.84
C ALA A 55 -7.56 -5.86 11.30
N VAL A 56 -8.06 -4.64 11.25
CA VAL A 56 -7.29 -3.46 10.84
C VAL A 56 -6.21 -3.13 11.87
N ALA A 57 -6.53 -3.19 13.18
CA ALA A 57 -5.54 -3.00 14.24
C ALA A 57 -4.42 -4.04 14.18
N ASP A 58 -4.74 -5.31 13.91
CA ASP A 58 -3.75 -6.38 13.79
C ASP A 58 -2.84 -6.16 12.57
N ALA A 59 -3.39 -5.72 11.45
CA ALA A 59 -2.61 -5.39 10.26
C ALA A 59 -1.60 -4.25 10.53
N TYR A 60 -2.02 -3.19 11.23
CA TYR A 60 -1.12 -2.11 11.64
C TYR A 60 -0.07 -2.56 12.67
N ARG A 61 -0.44 -3.40 13.65
CA ARG A 61 0.52 -3.95 14.62
C ARG A 61 1.62 -4.75 13.91
N GLU A 62 1.26 -5.64 12.98
CA GLU A 62 2.23 -6.39 12.20
C GLU A 62 3.16 -5.45 11.43
N LEU A 63 2.60 -4.43 10.78
CA LEU A 63 3.34 -3.48 9.97
C LEU A 63 4.32 -2.65 10.81
N PHE A 64 3.89 -2.10 11.93
CA PHE A 64 4.73 -1.26 12.80
C PHE A 64 5.77 -2.07 13.59
N ILE A 65 5.51 -3.35 13.89
CA ILE A 65 6.54 -4.27 14.42
C ILE A 65 7.59 -4.55 13.34
N ALA A 66 7.16 -4.76 12.10
CA ALA A 66 8.07 -5.05 11.01
C ALA A 66 8.93 -3.84 10.60
N PHE A 67 8.35 -2.65 10.62
CA PHE A 67 8.98 -1.39 10.23
C PHE A 67 8.76 -0.31 11.30
N PRO A 68 9.51 -0.35 12.42
CA PRO A 68 9.26 0.53 13.58
C PRO A 68 9.61 2.01 13.33
N ASP A 69 10.27 2.33 12.24
CA ASP A 69 10.58 3.68 11.75
C ASP A 69 9.78 4.05 10.49
N MET A 70 8.71 3.30 10.20
CA MET A 70 7.91 3.54 9.01
C MET A 70 7.25 4.92 9.04
N ARG A 71 7.26 5.58 7.89
CA ARG A 71 6.58 6.85 7.68
C ARG A 71 6.14 7.03 6.24
N PHE A 72 5.07 7.78 6.08
CA PHE A 72 4.61 8.29 4.79
C PHE A 72 5.13 9.70 4.59
N ASP A 73 5.71 9.96 3.42
CA ASP A 73 6.19 11.29 3.01
C ASP A 73 5.04 11.99 2.26
N VAL A 74 4.11 12.57 3.03
CA VAL A 74 2.88 13.16 2.50
C VAL A 74 3.11 14.62 2.12
N ASN A 75 2.85 14.96 0.87
CA ASN A 75 2.72 16.34 0.43
C ASN A 75 1.23 16.73 0.44
N PRO A 76 0.76 17.65 1.29
CA PRO A 76 -0.63 18.07 1.32
C PRO A 76 -1.18 18.55 -0.03
N GLY A 77 -0.30 19.07 -0.91
CA GLY A 77 -0.67 19.48 -2.26
C GLY A 77 -0.90 18.33 -3.26
N SER A 78 -0.61 17.08 -2.87
CA SER A 78 -0.78 15.89 -3.73
C SER A 78 -2.14 15.20 -3.57
N LEU A 79 -3.04 15.73 -2.75
CA LEU A 79 -4.37 15.15 -2.55
C LEU A 79 -5.27 15.46 -3.74
N CYS A 80 -5.86 14.41 -4.33
CA CYS A 80 -6.83 14.52 -5.42
C CYS A 80 -8.20 14.08 -4.93
N HIS A 81 -9.22 14.92 -5.16
CA HIS A 81 -10.60 14.62 -4.80
C HIS A 81 -11.38 14.13 -6.03
N HIS A 82 -12.12 13.06 -5.85
CA HIS A 82 -13.04 12.53 -6.87
C HIS A 82 -14.26 11.92 -6.18
N ASP A 83 -15.42 12.53 -6.36
CA ASP A 83 -16.71 12.11 -5.78
C ASP A 83 -16.61 11.79 -4.27
N ASP A 84 -16.68 10.52 -3.92
CA ASP A 84 -16.62 9.96 -2.56
C ASP A 84 -15.19 9.55 -2.13
N ARG A 85 -14.14 10.02 -2.84
CA ARG A 85 -12.77 9.57 -2.61
C ARG A 85 -11.77 10.71 -2.50
N VAL A 86 -10.76 10.46 -1.68
CA VAL A 86 -9.52 11.24 -1.68
C VAL A 86 -8.38 10.30 -2.04
N ILE A 87 -7.61 10.68 -3.05
CA ILE A 87 -6.46 9.92 -3.54
C ILE A 87 -5.20 10.66 -3.15
N VAL A 88 -4.26 9.95 -2.55
CA VAL A 88 -2.96 10.48 -2.12
C VAL A 88 -1.85 9.72 -2.84
N GLU A 89 -1.04 10.44 -3.59
CA GLU A 89 0.22 9.91 -4.09
C GLU A 89 1.33 10.27 -3.10
N THR A 90 2.05 9.27 -2.59
CA THR A 90 3.05 9.42 -1.55
C THR A 90 4.17 8.39 -1.70
N ARG A 91 5.09 8.39 -0.76
CA ARG A 91 6.10 7.34 -0.59
C ARG A 91 6.05 6.82 0.84
N VAL A 92 6.21 5.51 0.98
CA VAL A 92 6.44 4.88 2.27
C VAL A 92 7.93 4.58 2.41
N LEU A 93 8.49 4.95 3.56
CA LEU A 93 9.88 4.70 3.93
C LEU A 93 9.91 3.92 5.24
N GLY A 94 10.92 3.06 5.43
CA GLY A 94 11.10 2.34 6.69
C GLY A 94 12.25 1.36 6.62
N THR A 95 12.62 0.80 7.77
CA THR A 95 13.67 -0.22 7.89
C THR A 95 13.05 -1.52 8.42
N HIS A 96 13.27 -2.63 7.72
CA HIS A 96 12.73 -3.93 8.07
C HIS A 96 13.47 -4.55 9.26
N LEU A 97 13.00 -4.30 10.46
CA LEU A 97 13.62 -4.69 11.73
C LEU A 97 12.87 -5.79 12.49
N GLY A 98 11.60 -6.07 12.14
CA GLY A 98 10.80 -7.14 12.72
C GLY A 98 10.34 -8.15 11.66
N PRO A 99 9.68 -9.25 12.05
CA PRO A 99 9.14 -10.21 11.10
C PRO A 99 7.98 -9.59 10.29
N TYR A 100 7.93 -9.87 8.98
CA TYR A 100 6.87 -9.42 8.10
C TYR A 100 6.44 -10.54 7.15
N ARG A 101 5.18 -10.94 7.22
CA ARG A 101 4.60 -11.97 6.33
C ARG A 101 5.43 -13.27 6.28
N GLY A 102 5.94 -13.71 7.43
CA GLY A 102 6.76 -14.89 7.54
C GLY A 102 8.23 -14.70 7.14
N LEU A 103 8.62 -13.50 6.67
CA LEU A 103 10.01 -13.15 6.41
C LEU A 103 10.65 -12.61 7.70
N PRO A 104 11.76 -13.19 8.19
CA PRO A 104 12.56 -12.62 9.27
C PRO A 104 13.10 -11.23 8.89
N SER A 105 13.40 -10.39 9.88
CA SER A 105 13.98 -9.07 9.66
C SER A 105 15.26 -9.14 8.80
N THR A 106 15.32 -8.26 7.80
CA THR A 106 16.50 -8.20 6.90
C THR A 106 17.45 -7.07 7.23
N GLY A 107 17.06 -6.13 8.11
CA GLY A 107 17.81 -4.92 8.43
C GLY A 107 17.90 -3.92 7.26
N ARG A 108 17.16 -4.14 6.19
CA ARG A 108 17.21 -3.30 4.98
C ARG A 108 16.18 -2.18 5.03
N SER A 109 16.60 -1.01 4.55
CA SER A 109 15.69 0.11 4.33
C SER A 109 14.91 -0.08 3.03
N VAL A 110 13.68 0.40 3.04
CA VAL A 110 12.78 0.43 1.89
C VAL A 110 12.30 1.86 1.64
N GLU A 111 12.11 2.19 0.37
CA GLU A 111 11.45 3.40 -0.10
C GLU A 111 10.61 3.01 -1.31
N LEU A 112 9.28 3.14 -1.20
CA LEU A 112 8.34 2.70 -2.22
C LEU A 112 7.36 3.81 -2.57
N PRO A 113 7.15 4.11 -3.86
CA PRO A 113 5.98 4.85 -4.29
C PRO A 113 4.70 4.13 -3.87
N LEU A 114 3.73 4.89 -3.39
CA LEU A 114 2.46 4.38 -2.91
C LEU A 114 1.33 5.31 -3.34
N VAL A 115 0.21 4.72 -3.73
CA VAL A 115 -1.05 5.43 -3.92
C VAL A 115 -2.04 4.91 -2.91
N ALA A 116 -2.50 5.78 -2.02
CA ALA A 116 -3.60 5.49 -1.10
C ALA A 116 -4.91 6.10 -1.62
N ILE A 117 -5.98 5.34 -1.53
CA ILE A 117 -7.35 5.76 -1.89
C ILE A 117 -8.21 5.63 -0.65
N PHE A 118 -8.64 6.76 -0.12
CA PHE A 118 -9.55 6.86 1.01
C PHE A 118 -10.98 7.00 0.49
N GLN A 119 -11.84 6.04 0.82
CA GLN A 119 -13.25 6.04 0.40
C GLN A 119 -14.14 6.49 1.55
N PHE A 120 -15.10 7.36 1.23
CA PHE A 120 -16.01 7.98 2.17
C PHE A 120 -17.47 7.59 1.90
N ASP A 121 -18.25 7.48 2.98
CA ASP A 121 -19.71 7.49 2.97
C ASP A 121 -20.16 8.86 3.52
N GLY A 122 -20.51 9.78 2.64
CA GLY A 122 -20.68 11.18 3.00
C GLY A 122 -19.36 11.83 3.43
N ALA A 123 -19.20 12.11 4.72
CA ALA A 123 -18.00 12.66 5.33
C ALA A 123 -17.20 11.61 6.11
N ASP A 124 -17.74 10.42 6.29
CA ASP A 124 -17.17 9.36 7.12
C ASP A 124 -16.22 8.48 6.31
N LEU A 125 -15.00 8.31 6.77
CA LEU A 125 -14.03 7.38 6.17
C LEU A 125 -14.49 5.93 6.42
N VAL A 126 -14.63 5.12 5.38
CA VAL A 126 -15.09 3.73 5.47
C VAL A 126 -14.07 2.72 4.96
N CYS A 127 -13.15 3.13 4.10
CA CYS A 127 -12.13 2.21 3.57
C CYS A 127 -10.88 2.97 3.15
N GLU A 128 -9.73 2.42 3.45
CA GLU A 128 -8.45 2.79 2.87
C GLU A 128 -7.96 1.67 1.96
N ARG A 129 -7.49 2.02 0.76
CA ARG A 129 -6.80 1.10 -0.16
C ARG A 129 -5.44 1.63 -0.48
N ALA A 130 -4.40 0.82 -0.29
CA ALA A 130 -3.05 1.20 -0.65
C ALA A 130 -2.49 0.31 -1.76
N TYR A 131 -1.91 0.93 -2.77
CA TYR A 131 -1.28 0.26 -3.91
C TYR A 131 0.19 0.61 -3.98
N PHE A 132 1.03 -0.42 -3.98
CA PHE A 132 2.48 -0.31 -4.15
C PHE A 132 3.02 -1.53 -4.88
N ASP A 133 4.24 -1.42 -5.39
CA ASP A 133 4.91 -2.53 -6.08
C ASP A 133 5.50 -3.52 -5.05
N ARG A 134 4.83 -4.66 -4.87
CA ARG A 134 5.28 -5.74 -3.98
C ARG A 134 6.57 -6.40 -4.44
N ILE A 135 6.84 -6.41 -5.75
CA ILE A 135 8.10 -6.96 -6.27
C ILE A 135 9.24 -6.02 -5.92
N ALA A 136 9.05 -4.71 -6.06
CA ALA A 136 10.03 -3.71 -5.64
C ALA A 136 10.34 -3.82 -4.14
N LEU A 137 9.31 -4.04 -3.29
CA LEU A 137 9.53 -4.31 -1.87
C LEU A 137 10.42 -5.53 -1.65
N LEU A 138 10.13 -6.68 -2.26
CA LEU A 138 10.91 -7.90 -2.11
C LEU A 138 12.35 -7.74 -2.61
N ILE A 139 12.56 -6.96 -3.68
CA ILE A 139 13.89 -6.65 -4.21
C ILE A 139 14.67 -5.80 -3.21
N GLN A 140 14.07 -4.75 -2.65
CA GLN A 140 14.71 -3.89 -1.65
C GLN A 140 15.03 -4.65 -0.37
N LEU A 141 14.15 -5.56 0.07
CA LEU A 141 14.40 -6.48 1.20
C LEU A 141 15.48 -7.53 0.90
N GLY A 142 15.93 -7.64 -0.36
CA GLY A 142 17.01 -8.55 -0.77
C GLY A 142 16.58 -10.02 -0.95
N VAL A 143 15.28 -10.29 -0.94
CA VAL A 143 14.70 -11.63 -1.13
C VAL A 143 14.06 -11.81 -2.52
N GLY A 144 13.83 -10.71 -3.22
CA GLY A 144 13.42 -10.70 -4.63
C GLY A 144 14.59 -10.42 -5.58
N ARG A 145 14.38 -10.66 -6.87
CA ARG A 145 15.30 -10.28 -7.93
C ARG A 145 14.52 -9.57 -9.04
N ASP A 146 15.08 -8.46 -9.51
CA ASP A 146 14.48 -7.71 -10.61
C ASP A 146 14.50 -8.55 -11.90
N PRO A 147 13.33 -8.92 -12.46
CA PRO A 147 13.23 -9.76 -13.66
C PRO A 147 13.83 -9.09 -14.91
N ASN A 148 14.05 -7.79 -14.89
CA ASN A 148 14.65 -7.04 -16.00
C ASN A 148 16.19 -7.15 -16.03
N THR A 149 16.81 -7.61 -14.93
CA THR A 149 18.26 -7.83 -14.86
C THR A 149 18.65 -9.21 -15.38
N THR A 150 19.92 -9.37 -15.78
CA THR A 150 20.46 -10.69 -16.17
C THR A 150 20.34 -11.70 -15.03
N ALA A 151 20.66 -11.31 -13.80
CA ALA A 151 20.55 -12.17 -12.63
C ALA A 151 19.08 -12.59 -12.35
N GLY A 152 18.13 -11.68 -12.52
CA GLY A 152 16.71 -11.98 -12.38
C GLY A 152 16.18 -12.92 -13.46
N ARG A 153 16.62 -12.74 -14.72
CA ARG A 153 16.28 -13.66 -15.82
C ARG A 153 16.83 -15.07 -15.59
N ILE A 154 18.05 -15.20 -15.12
CA ILE A 154 18.65 -16.49 -14.76
C ILE A 154 17.85 -17.11 -13.60
N ALA A 155 17.53 -16.35 -12.56
CA ALA A 155 16.72 -16.84 -11.44
C ALA A 155 15.35 -17.33 -11.91
N THR A 156 14.68 -16.59 -12.80
CA THR A 156 13.40 -17.00 -13.40
C THR A 156 13.51 -18.31 -14.17
N LEU A 157 14.58 -18.48 -14.98
CA LEU A 157 14.84 -19.73 -15.69
C LEU A 157 15.04 -20.91 -14.75
N LEU A 158 15.80 -20.71 -13.66
CA LEU A 158 16.08 -21.77 -12.67
C LEU A 158 14.87 -22.14 -11.84
N ASN A 159 14.07 -21.15 -11.43
CA ASN A 159 12.92 -21.38 -10.56
C ASN A 159 11.66 -21.86 -11.31
N HIS A 160 11.53 -21.50 -12.61
CA HIS A 160 10.36 -21.80 -13.43
C HIS A 160 10.69 -22.37 -14.81
N PRO A 161 11.54 -23.44 -14.91
CA PRO A 161 12.06 -23.92 -16.20
C PRO A 161 10.94 -24.36 -17.15
N MET A 162 9.92 -25.04 -16.65
CA MET A 162 8.80 -25.52 -17.47
C MET A 162 7.92 -24.38 -17.99
N ALA A 163 7.70 -23.34 -17.20
CA ALA A 163 6.91 -22.18 -17.62
C ALA A 163 7.62 -21.42 -18.75
N VAL A 164 8.94 -21.21 -18.60
CA VAL A 164 9.76 -20.53 -19.60
C VAL A 164 9.86 -21.35 -20.88
N ALA A 165 10.09 -22.67 -20.80
CA ALA A 165 10.11 -23.56 -21.96
C ALA A 165 8.80 -23.51 -22.74
N ARG A 166 7.65 -23.59 -22.04
CA ARG A 166 6.32 -23.49 -22.67
C ARG A 166 6.09 -22.13 -23.34
N ALA A 167 6.53 -21.03 -22.71
CA ALA A 167 6.42 -19.70 -23.28
C ALA A 167 7.29 -19.56 -24.56
N ALA A 168 8.52 -20.06 -24.53
CA ALA A 168 9.42 -20.06 -25.69
C ALA A 168 8.87 -20.89 -26.88
N LEU A 169 8.23 -22.02 -26.60
CA LEU A 169 7.58 -22.84 -27.65
C LEU A 169 6.35 -22.16 -28.26
N ARG A 170 5.58 -21.41 -27.44
CA ARG A 170 4.43 -20.64 -27.92
C ARG A 170 4.86 -19.44 -28.78
N SER A 171 5.89 -18.72 -28.37
CA SER A 171 6.39 -17.54 -29.10
C SER A 171 6.92 -17.89 -30.52
N ARG A 172 7.41 -19.12 -30.73
CA ARG A 172 7.84 -19.62 -32.06
C ARG A 172 6.68 -19.88 -33.02
N ARG A 173 5.43 -19.97 -32.50
CA ARG A 173 4.23 -20.24 -33.31
C ARG A 173 3.46 -19.00 -33.74
N VAL A 174 3.87 -17.80 -33.24
CA VAL A 174 3.28 -16.52 -33.67
C VAL A 174 4.03 -16.05 -34.91
N PRO A 175 3.36 -15.94 -36.09
CA PRO A 175 4.00 -15.38 -37.27
C PRO A 175 4.42 -13.95 -37.01
N ARG A 176 5.64 -13.58 -37.34
CA ARG A 176 6.07 -12.18 -37.35
C ARG A 176 5.36 -11.52 -38.54
N SER A 177 4.33 -10.68 -38.24
CA SER A 177 3.74 -9.73 -39.21
C SER A 177 4.70 -8.59 -39.51
#